data_604e3fa7a6b5b666353a9953bdd044aa
#
_entry.id   604e3fa7a6b5b666353a9953bdd044aa
#
_cell.length_a   1.000
_cell.length_b   1.000
_cell.length_c   1.000
_cell.angle_alpha   90.00
_cell.angle_beta   90.00
_cell.angle_gamma   90.00
#
_symmetry.space_group_name_H-M   'P 1'
#
loop_
_entity.id
_entity.type
_entity.pdbx_description
1 polymer ?
#
loop_
_entity_poly.entity_id
_entity_poly.type
_entity_poly.pdbx_seq_one_letter_code
_entity_poly.pdbx_strand_id
1 'polypeptide(L)'
;CCCAATATAELKFDISVFENNPNYKVELDEMDDTGTIELNAESTILGSVEDDNGAVVGSVDIVFIEDMPPLMRMDLYYVGTEWVFTDNVILKLADRRYTFKANRETSVSGGMIYEACALVLTDESIQLIKDMIDSNNFTVKMRLDGSKRKVDGSLDFDKEEVTRIYNDYVASGALENDFSLIKTVFPCTIK
;
A
#
# COMPACT_ATOMS: atom_id res chain seq x y z
N CYS A 1 -14.14 -5.96 42.74
CA CYS A 1 -13.55 -6.16 41.42
C CYS A 1 -14.31 -5.29 40.43
N CYS A 2 -13.74 -4.12 40.09
CA CYS A 2 -14.24 -3.33 39.01
C CYS A 2 -13.58 -3.88 37.72
N CYS A 3 -14.32 -4.65 36.95
CA CYS A 3 -13.97 -4.90 35.57
C CYS A 3 -14.19 -3.56 34.82
N ALA A 4 -13.12 -2.84 34.55
CA ALA A 4 -13.14 -1.78 33.56
C ALA A 4 -13.40 -2.47 32.21
N ALA A 5 -14.62 -2.35 31.70
CA ALA A 5 -14.88 -2.64 30.31
C ALA A 5 -14.07 -1.61 29.50
N THR A 6 -13.00 -2.06 28.87
CA THR A 6 -12.36 -1.30 27.79
C THR A 6 -13.40 -1.18 26.70
N ALA A 7 -14.01 0.00 26.59
CA ALA A 7 -14.82 0.30 25.41
C ALA A 7 -13.88 0.19 24.21
N THR A 8 -14.10 -0.80 23.37
CA THR A 8 -13.52 -0.84 22.03
C THR A 8 -14.02 0.41 21.33
N ALA A 9 -13.11 1.28 20.91
CA ALA A 9 -13.50 2.47 20.14
C ALA A 9 -14.20 1.98 18.88
N GLU A 10 -15.37 2.56 18.60
CA GLU A 10 -16.12 2.26 17.38
C GLU A 10 -15.27 2.62 16.17
N LEU A 11 -15.06 1.66 15.25
CA LEU A 11 -14.30 1.88 14.04
C LEU A 11 -15.01 2.92 13.16
N LYS A 12 -14.25 3.90 12.69
CA LYS A 12 -14.73 4.95 11.81
C LYS A 12 -14.44 4.56 10.38
N PHE A 13 -15.48 4.19 9.65
CA PHE A 13 -15.38 3.87 8.23
C PHE A 13 -16.76 3.88 7.57
N ASP A 14 -16.97 4.81 6.68
CA ASP A 14 -18.17 4.87 5.85
C ASP A 14 -17.90 4.20 4.50
N ILE A 15 -18.22 2.92 4.40
CA ILE A 15 -18.05 2.13 3.18
C ILE A 15 -18.93 2.64 2.02
N SER A 16 -20.01 3.36 2.32
CA SER A 16 -20.93 3.88 1.29
C SER A 16 -20.26 4.86 0.33
N VAL A 17 -19.13 5.45 0.71
CA VAL A 17 -18.28 6.28 -0.15
C VAL A 17 -17.82 5.49 -1.39
N PHE A 18 -17.69 4.16 -1.26
CA PHE A 18 -17.13 3.28 -2.28
C PHE A 18 -18.18 2.41 -2.98
N GLU A 19 -19.20 1.90 -2.25
CA GLU A 19 -20.15 0.89 -2.73
C GLU A 19 -20.93 1.27 -3.99
N ASN A 20 -21.27 2.55 -4.15
CA ASN A 20 -22.04 3.04 -5.30
C ASN A 20 -21.20 3.86 -6.28
N ASN A 21 -19.90 3.83 -6.12
CA ASN A 21 -18.97 4.59 -6.95
C ASN A 21 -18.41 3.69 -8.06
N PRO A 22 -18.69 3.97 -9.36
CA PRO A 22 -18.27 3.12 -10.47
C PRO A 22 -16.75 3.02 -10.65
N ASN A 23 -15.98 3.84 -9.94
CA ASN A 23 -14.53 3.79 -9.98
C ASN A 23 -13.95 2.69 -9.07
N TYR A 24 -14.78 2.02 -8.27
CA TYR A 24 -14.33 0.99 -7.33
C TYR A 24 -15.03 -0.32 -7.53
N LYS A 25 -14.31 -1.39 -7.25
CA LYS A 25 -14.82 -2.72 -7.02
C LYS A 25 -14.72 -3.01 -5.53
N VAL A 26 -15.85 -3.25 -4.89
CA VAL A 26 -15.93 -3.62 -3.47
C VAL A 26 -16.17 -5.12 -3.40
N GLU A 27 -15.27 -5.85 -2.79
CA GLU A 27 -15.41 -7.29 -2.53
C GLU A 27 -15.43 -7.51 -1.01
N LEU A 28 -16.47 -8.22 -0.55
CA LEU A 28 -16.66 -8.60 0.86
C LEU A 28 -16.60 -10.12 0.96
N ASP A 29 -15.80 -10.62 1.88
CA ASP A 29 -15.80 -12.01 2.28
C ASP A 29 -16.48 -12.13 3.65
N GLU A 30 -17.78 -12.49 3.61
CA GLU A 30 -18.61 -12.63 4.81
C GLU A 30 -18.19 -13.81 5.71
N MET A 31 -17.39 -14.75 5.19
CA MET A 31 -16.92 -15.91 5.97
C MET A 31 -15.71 -15.57 6.84
N ASP A 32 -14.86 -14.68 6.36
CA ASP A 32 -13.62 -14.30 7.04
C ASP A 32 -13.69 -12.86 7.62
N ASP A 33 -14.85 -12.19 7.51
CA ASP A 33 -15.06 -10.80 7.93
C ASP A 33 -13.98 -9.84 7.38
N THR A 34 -13.62 -10.07 6.11
CA THR A 34 -12.61 -9.30 5.40
C THR A 34 -13.18 -8.64 4.15
N GLY A 35 -12.47 -7.68 3.60
CA GLY A 35 -12.86 -7.08 2.34
C GLY A 35 -11.74 -6.28 1.68
N THR A 36 -11.95 -6.03 0.40
CA THR A 36 -11.08 -5.18 -0.40
C THR A 36 -11.91 -4.16 -1.19
N ILE A 37 -11.35 -2.98 -1.34
CA ILE A 37 -11.84 -1.93 -2.21
C ILE A 37 -10.72 -1.62 -3.19
N GLU A 38 -10.90 -2.04 -4.41
CA GLU A 38 -9.95 -1.89 -5.50
C GLU A 38 -10.41 -0.80 -6.46
N LEU A 39 -9.48 -0.05 -7.03
CA LEU A 39 -9.78 0.82 -8.15
C LEU A 39 -10.13 -0.02 -9.38
N ASN A 40 -11.15 0.38 -10.14
CA ASN A 40 -11.49 -0.20 -11.43
C ASN A 40 -10.48 0.19 -12.53
N ALA A 41 -9.18 0.06 -12.23
CA ALA A 41 -8.06 0.32 -13.11
C ALA A 41 -7.13 -0.90 -13.13
N GLU A 42 -6.56 -1.23 -14.28
CA GLU A 42 -5.69 -2.41 -14.41
C GLU A 42 -4.40 -2.28 -13.55
N SER A 43 -3.89 -1.06 -13.40
CA SER A 43 -2.70 -0.77 -12.60
C SER A 43 -2.64 0.73 -12.32
N THR A 44 -2.36 1.10 -11.09
CA THR A 44 -2.19 2.51 -10.68
C THR A 44 -0.73 2.91 -10.50
N ILE A 45 0.19 1.93 -10.56
CA ILE A 45 1.63 2.12 -10.38
C ILE A 45 2.37 1.39 -11.51
N LEU A 46 3.20 2.12 -12.24
CA LEU A 46 4.14 1.58 -13.21
C LEU A 46 5.55 1.94 -12.80
N GLY A 47 6.44 0.97 -12.78
CA GLY A 47 7.81 1.18 -12.36
C GLY A 47 8.83 0.68 -13.35
N SER A 48 9.97 1.37 -13.40
CA SER A 48 11.17 0.96 -14.13
C SER A 48 12.29 0.64 -13.15
N VAL A 49 13.13 -0.33 -13.50
CA VAL A 49 14.35 -0.70 -12.78
C VAL A 49 15.57 -0.34 -13.60
N GLU A 50 16.64 0.15 -12.94
CA GLU A 50 17.80 0.75 -13.62
C GLU A 50 18.76 -0.31 -14.21
N ASP A 51 18.95 -1.43 -13.50
CA ASP A 51 20.03 -2.39 -13.80
C ASP A 51 19.53 -3.76 -14.27
N ASP A 52 18.28 -3.89 -14.67
CA ASP A 52 17.67 -5.15 -15.07
C ASP A 52 16.65 -4.95 -16.19
N ASN A 53 16.39 -6.01 -16.97
CA ASN A 53 15.23 -6.05 -17.86
C ASN A 53 13.92 -6.30 -17.09
N GLY A 54 13.90 -5.97 -15.81
CA GLY A 54 12.77 -6.09 -14.93
C GLY A 54 11.84 -4.87 -14.99
N ALA A 55 10.65 -5.07 -14.45
CA ALA A 55 9.66 -4.02 -14.26
C ALA A 55 9.02 -4.16 -12.89
N VAL A 56 8.42 -3.09 -12.42
CA VAL A 56 7.53 -3.11 -11.26
C VAL A 56 6.16 -2.60 -11.71
N VAL A 57 5.12 -3.34 -11.37
CA VAL A 57 3.74 -2.89 -11.55
C VAL A 57 3.05 -2.94 -10.19
N GLY A 58 2.00 -2.17 -10.00
CA GLY A 58 1.31 -2.21 -8.72
C GLY A 58 -0.02 -1.49 -8.71
N SER A 59 -0.68 -1.60 -7.56
CA SER A 59 -1.95 -0.95 -7.26
C SER A 59 -1.93 -0.30 -5.89
N VAL A 60 -2.89 0.58 -5.68
CA VAL A 60 -3.24 1.12 -4.36
C VAL A 60 -4.68 0.70 -4.06
N ASP A 61 -4.86 -0.03 -2.97
CA ASP A 61 -6.14 -0.60 -2.57
C ASP A 61 -6.45 -0.24 -1.13
N ILE A 62 -7.68 -0.47 -0.70
CA ILE A 62 -8.08 -0.41 0.71
C ILE A 62 -8.50 -1.82 1.12
N VAL A 63 -7.91 -2.31 2.22
CA VAL A 63 -8.26 -3.60 2.81
C VAL A 63 -8.83 -3.38 4.20
N PHE A 64 -9.78 -4.21 4.58
CA PHE A 64 -10.34 -4.19 5.92
C PHE A 64 -10.55 -5.61 6.43
N ILE A 65 -10.37 -5.75 7.72
CA ILE A 65 -10.51 -6.98 8.48
C ILE A 65 -11.33 -6.60 9.70
N GLU A 66 -12.21 -7.49 10.14
CA GLU A 66 -13.02 -7.27 11.34
C GLU A 66 -12.16 -6.77 12.51
N ASP A 67 -12.67 -5.83 13.27
CA ASP A 67 -12.03 -5.21 14.44
C ASP A 67 -10.71 -4.45 14.16
N MET A 68 -10.34 -4.27 12.87
CA MET A 68 -9.15 -3.49 12.49
C MET A 68 -9.53 -2.23 11.72
N PRO A 69 -8.77 -1.13 11.86
CA PRO A 69 -8.94 0.02 10.99
C PRO A 69 -8.82 -0.38 9.51
N PRO A 70 -9.63 0.19 8.61
CA PRO A 70 -9.40 0.04 7.18
C PRO A 70 -8.00 0.52 6.83
N LEU A 71 -7.27 -0.25 6.03
CA LEU A 71 -5.88 0.00 5.72
C LEU A 71 -5.73 0.32 4.23
N MET A 72 -5.14 1.45 3.91
CA MET A 72 -4.64 1.68 2.55
C MET A 72 -3.40 0.82 2.34
N ARG A 73 -3.38 0.03 1.25
CA ARG A 73 -2.31 -0.88 0.91
C ARG A 73 -1.76 -0.56 -0.48
N MET A 74 -0.47 -0.65 -0.61
CA MET A 74 0.21 -0.56 -1.89
C MET A 74 0.82 -1.92 -2.20
N ASP A 75 0.37 -2.57 -3.24
CA ASP A 75 0.90 -3.83 -3.73
C ASP A 75 1.85 -3.56 -4.89
N LEU A 76 3.09 -4.02 -4.75
CA LEU A 76 4.15 -3.88 -5.76
C LEU A 76 4.58 -5.27 -6.23
N TYR A 77 4.56 -5.49 -7.53
CA TYR A 77 4.97 -6.73 -8.18
C TYR A 77 6.22 -6.48 -9.02
N TYR A 78 7.37 -6.92 -8.51
CA TYR A 78 8.60 -6.98 -9.29
C TYR A 78 8.56 -8.20 -10.21
N VAL A 79 8.89 -7.98 -11.49
CA VAL A 79 9.04 -9.04 -12.49
C VAL A 79 10.44 -8.91 -13.08
N GLY A 80 11.24 -9.98 -12.99
CA GLY A 80 12.63 -9.93 -13.45
C GLY A 80 13.20 -11.31 -13.76
N THR A 81 14.49 -11.37 -14.04
CA THR A 81 15.21 -12.62 -14.35
C THR A 81 16.03 -13.12 -13.16
N GLU A 82 16.24 -12.29 -12.15
CA GLU A 82 17.04 -12.60 -10.96
C GLU A 82 16.29 -12.25 -9.68
N TRP A 83 16.45 -13.11 -8.65
CA TRP A 83 15.87 -12.88 -7.33
C TRP A 83 16.47 -11.66 -6.64
N VAL A 84 15.64 -10.81 -6.08
CA VAL A 84 15.99 -9.77 -5.10
C VAL A 84 15.88 -10.33 -3.69
N PHE A 85 14.83 -11.10 -3.41
CA PHE A 85 14.39 -11.49 -2.07
C PHE A 85 14.22 -10.27 -1.17
N THR A 86 13.33 -9.40 -1.60
CA THR A 86 13.07 -8.09 -1.00
C THR A 86 12.72 -8.20 0.47
N ASP A 87 13.52 -7.57 1.33
CA ASP A 87 13.28 -7.46 2.77
C ASP A 87 12.68 -6.11 3.13
N ASN A 88 13.08 -5.07 2.40
CA ASN A 88 12.54 -3.73 2.56
C ASN A 88 12.27 -3.08 1.21
N VAL A 89 11.21 -2.29 1.14
CA VAL A 89 10.95 -1.36 0.04
C VAL A 89 11.23 0.05 0.53
N ILE A 90 12.11 0.75 -0.16
CA ILE A 90 12.50 2.11 0.16
C ILE A 90 11.96 3.02 -0.92
N LEU A 91 11.10 3.96 -0.53
CA LEU A 91 10.53 4.97 -1.40
C LEU A 91 11.08 6.35 -1.01
N LYS A 92 11.48 7.15 -1.98
CA LYS A 92 11.99 8.50 -1.74
C LYS A 92 11.26 9.51 -2.63
N LEU A 93 10.62 10.47 -1.98
CA LEU A 93 10.00 11.62 -2.62
C LEU A 93 10.60 12.89 -2.02
N ALA A 94 11.17 13.74 -2.86
CA ALA A 94 11.92 14.93 -2.43
C ALA A 94 12.99 14.57 -1.37
N ASP A 95 12.91 15.17 -0.19
CA ASP A 95 13.87 14.93 0.90
C ASP A 95 13.41 13.84 1.89
N ARG A 96 12.18 13.33 1.76
CA ARG A 96 11.65 12.29 2.62
C ARG A 96 11.94 10.89 2.08
N ARG A 97 12.29 10.01 2.98
CA ARG A 97 12.55 8.60 2.71
C ARG A 97 11.68 7.73 3.59
N TYR A 98 10.88 6.89 2.96
CA TYR A 98 10.01 5.91 3.58
C TYR A 98 10.63 4.52 3.43
N THR A 99 10.82 3.79 4.52
CA THR A 99 11.35 2.43 4.50
C THR A 99 10.31 1.50 5.10
N PHE A 100 9.69 0.70 4.24
CA PHE A 100 8.69 -0.29 4.60
C PHE A 100 9.35 -1.65 4.75
N LYS A 101 8.98 -2.39 5.78
CA LYS A 101 9.24 -3.82 5.87
C LYS A 101 8.37 -4.51 4.84
N ALA A 102 8.97 -5.25 3.92
CA ALA A 102 8.22 -5.97 2.90
C ALA A 102 7.55 -7.23 3.49
N ASN A 103 6.25 -7.38 3.24
CA ASN A 103 5.59 -8.68 3.31
C ASN A 103 5.65 -9.26 1.90
N ARG A 104 6.57 -10.23 1.69
CA ARG A 104 6.93 -10.72 0.37
C ARG A 104 6.37 -12.10 0.09
N GLU A 105 5.80 -12.24 -1.10
CA GLU A 105 5.50 -13.52 -1.72
C GLU A 105 6.33 -13.70 -3.00
N THR A 106 6.67 -14.94 -3.36
CA THR A 106 7.54 -15.21 -4.51
C THR A 106 6.99 -16.34 -5.35
N SER A 107 7.13 -16.21 -6.69
CA SER A 107 6.76 -17.26 -7.62
C SER A 107 7.64 -17.22 -8.89
N VAL A 108 7.58 -18.29 -9.69
CA VAL A 108 8.25 -18.38 -11.00
C VAL A 108 7.23 -18.83 -12.03
N SER A 109 7.17 -18.13 -13.15
CA SER A 109 6.33 -18.52 -14.28
C SER A 109 7.00 -18.10 -15.60
N GLY A 110 6.99 -18.98 -16.59
CA GLY A 110 7.56 -18.70 -17.92
C GLY A 110 9.04 -18.33 -17.93
N GLY A 111 9.82 -18.75 -16.93
CA GLY A 111 11.23 -18.38 -16.77
C GLY A 111 11.46 -17.00 -16.15
N MET A 112 10.40 -16.31 -15.80
CA MET A 112 10.45 -15.03 -15.08
C MET A 112 10.22 -15.23 -13.59
N ILE A 113 10.83 -14.39 -12.80
CA ILE A 113 10.70 -14.32 -11.33
C ILE A 113 9.69 -13.22 -11.00
N TYR A 114 8.81 -13.52 -10.05
CA TYR A 114 7.82 -12.60 -9.51
C TYR A 114 8.01 -12.47 -8.02
N GLU A 115 8.18 -11.23 -7.53
CA GLU A 115 8.17 -10.92 -6.11
C GLU A 115 7.05 -9.90 -5.85
N ALA A 116 6.03 -10.31 -5.10
CA ALA A 116 4.97 -9.41 -4.63
C ALA A 116 5.36 -8.85 -3.26
N CYS A 117 5.23 -7.55 -3.07
CA CYS A 117 5.48 -6.85 -1.81
C CYS A 117 4.26 -6.02 -1.44
N ALA A 118 3.55 -6.41 -0.39
CA ALA A 118 2.46 -5.63 0.17
C ALA A 118 2.99 -4.63 1.20
N LEU A 119 2.71 -3.34 0.99
CA LEU A 119 3.09 -2.24 1.85
C LEU A 119 1.84 -1.62 2.47
N VAL A 120 1.70 -1.72 3.78
CA VAL A 120 0.57 -1.11 4.50
C VAL A 120 0.90 0.33 4.85
N LEU A 121 0.01 1.25 4.46
CA LEU A 121 0.12 2.66 4.78
C LEU A 121 -0.67 2.95 6.05
N THR A 122 0.05 3.42 7.07
CA THR A 122 -0.54 3.89 8.33
C THR A 122 -0.80 5.39 8.27
N ASP A 123 -1.40 5.95 9.33
CA ASP A 123 -1.60 7.39 9.50
C ASP A 123 -0.32 8.24 9.30
N GLU A 124 0.86 7.67 9.58
CA GLU A 124 2.15 8.34 9.35
C GLU A 124 2.65 8.13 7.92
N SER A 125 2.66 6.89 7.41
CA SER A 125 3.25 6.58 6.11
C SER A 125 2.37 6.96 4.92
N ILE A 126 1.06 7.13 5.11
CA ILE A 126 0.15 7.67 4.10
C ILE A 126 0.53 9.11 3.68
N GLN A 127 1.38 9.77 4.49
CA GLN A 127 1.95 11.07 4.16
C GLN A 127 2.71 11.04 2.81
N LEU A 128 3.21 9.89 2.37
CA LEU A 128 3.79 9.72 1.03
C LEU A 128 2.78 10.12 -0.07
N ILE A 129 1.55 9.59 0.03
CA ILE A 129 0.49 9.91 -0.94
C ILE A 129 0.12 11.39 -0.88
N LYS A 130 -0.04 11.90 0.34
CA LYS A 130 -0.33 13.32 0.53
C LYS A 130 0.77 14.23 -0.03
N ASP A 131 2.04 13.91 0.19
CA ASP A 131 3.18 14.67 -0.34
C ASP A 131 3.22 14.64 -1.88
N MET A 132 2.86 13.50 -2.52
CA MET A 132 2.72 13.43 -3.98
C MET A 132 1.66 14.40 -4.48
N ILE A 133 0.49 14.42 -3.84
CA ILE A 133 -0.63 15.29 -4.20
C ILE A 133 -0.25 16.78 -4.01
N ASP A 134 0.26 17.15 -2.84
CA ASP A 134 0.61 18.50 -2.47
C ASP A 134 1.73 19.08 -3.37
N SER A 135 2.71 18.27 -3.73
CA SER A 135 3.81 18.65 -4.63
C SER A 135 3.48 18.51 -6.12
N ASN A 136 2.35 17.91 -6.44
CA ASN A 136 1.99 17.51 -7.81
C ASN A 136 3.10 16.69 -8.49
N ASN A 137 3.80 15.85 -7.73
CA ASN A 137 4.85 14.97 -8.20
C ASN A 137 4.49 13.51 -7.89
N PHE A 138 4.19 12.75 -8.92
CA PHE A 138 3.73 11.36 -8.83
C PHE A 138 4.79 10.35 -9.24
N THR A 139 6.04 10.81 -9.43
CA THR A 139 7.21 9.94 -9.67
C THR A 139 8.03 9.83 -8.38
N VAL A 140 8.17 8.62 -7.88
CA VAL A 140 8.84 8.30 -6.62
C VAL A 140 10.07 7.42 -6.91
N LYS A 141 11.25 7.78 -6.39
CA LYS A 141 12.41 6.88 -6.45
C LYS A 141 12.18 5.67 -5.56
N MET A 142 12.52 4.50 -6.08
CA MET A 142 12.33 3.22 -5.42
C MET A 142 13.65 2.48 -5.27
N ARG A 143 13.79 1.73 -4.17
CA ARG A 143 14.76 0.65 -4.02
C ARG A 143 14.09 -0.56 -3.42
N LEU A 144 14.23 -1.71 -4.07
CA LEU A 144 13.99 -3.01 -3.48
C LEU A 144 15.29 -3.46 -2.81
N ASP A 145 15.33 -3.47 -1.48
CA ASP A 145 16.51 -3.84 -0.69
C ASP A 145 16.33 -5.26 -0.17
N GLY A 146 16.97 -6.19 -0.84
CA GLY A 146 16.82 -7.61 -0.58
C GLY A 146 18.11 -8.29 -0.14
N SER A 147 17.99 -9.52 0.34
CA SER A 147 19.09 -10.33 0.84
C SER A 147 20.04 -10.81 -0.27
N LYS A 148 19.57 -10.90 -1.52
CA LYS A 148 20.39 -11.28 -2.68
C LYS A 148 21.05 -10.06 -3.32
N ARG A 149 20.29 -9.02 -3.57
CA ARG A 149 20.74 -7.80 -4.24
C ARG A 149 19.82 -6.62 -3.92
N LYS A 150 20.25 -5.45 -4.37
CA LYS A 150 19.44 -4.23 -4.38
C LYS A 150 19.07 -3.90 -5.81
N VAL A 151 17.83 -3.43 -5.99
CA VAL A 151 17.33 -2.98 -7.28
C VAL A 151 16.82 -1.57 -7.13
N ASP A 152 17.43 -0.64 -7.84
CA ASP A 152 17.03 0.77 -7.88
C ASP A 152 16.13 1.03 -9.07
N GLY A 153 15.26 2.04 -8.94
CA GLY A 153 14.33 2.40 -10.00
C GLY A 153 13.43 3.57 -9.61
N SER A 154 12.36 3.71 -10.35
CA SER A 154 11.31 4.68 -10.08
C SER A 154 9.92 4.06 -10.24
N LEU A 155 8.96 4.60 -9.51
CA LEU A 155 7.54 4.29 -9.62
C LEU A 155 6.81 5.55 -10.10
N ASP A 156 6.03 5.41 -11.16
CA ASP A 156 5.12 6.43 -11.64
C ASP A 156 3.69 6.05 -11.23
N PHE A 157 3.08 6.89 -10.43
CA PHE A 157 1.73 6.69 -9.93
C PHE A 157 0.72 7.37 -10.85
N ASP A 158 -0.39 6.71 -11.14
CA ASP A 158 -1.51 7.36 -11.81
C ASP A 158 -2.09 8.46 -10.90
N LYS A 159 -1.92 9.70 -11.33
CA LYS A 159 -2.28 10.87 -10.55
C LYS A 159 -3.77 10.92 -10.21
N GLU A 160 -4.63 10.64 -11.19
CA GLU A 160 -6.07 10.78 -11.01
C GLU A 160 -6.59 9.69 -10.07
N GLU A 161 -6.17 8.45 -10.29
CA GLU A 161 -6.60 7.30 -9.51
C GLU A 161 -6.10 7.37 -8.05
N VAL A 162 -4.81 7.67 -7.86
CA VAL A 162 -4.22 7.76 -6.52
C VAL A 162 -4.77 8.94 -5.74
N THR A 163 -5.02 10.07 -6.40
CA THR A 163 -5.67 11.23 -5.75
C THR A 163 -7.11 10.90 -5.34
N ARG A 164 -7.84 10.20 -6.19
CA ARG A 164 -9.23 9.79 -5.94
C ARG A 164 -9.31 8.86 -4.72
N ILE A 165 -8.57 7.75 -4.74
CA ILE A 165 -8.64 6.77 -3.63
C ILE A 165 -8.20 7.39 -2.30
N TYR A 166 -7.20 8.28 -2.31
CA TYR A 166 -6.77 8.99 -1.11
C TYR A 166 -7.88 9.89 -0.56
N ASN A 167 -8.50 10.71 -1.42
CA ASN A 167 -9.55 11.62 -0.99
C ASN A 167 -10.78 10.87 -0.46
N ASP A 168 -11.18 9.78 -1.12
CA ASP A 168 -12.31 8.97 -0.70
C ASP A 168 -11.99 8.20 0.60
N TYR A 169 -10.75 7.74 0.77
CA TYR A 169 -10.28 7.13 2.03
C TYR A 169 -10.33 8.12 3.20
N VAL A 170 -9.91 9.37 2.98
CA VAL A 170 -10.04 10.44 3.99
C VAL A 170 -11.51 10.74 4.28
N ALA A 171 -12.35 10.87 3.24
CA ALA A 171 -13.77 11.17 3.37
C ALA A 171 -14.56 10.08 4.11
N SER A 172 -14.14 8.82 4.00
CA SER A 172 -14.75 7.69 4.73
C SER A 172 -14.50 7.72 6.25
N GLY A 173 -13.63 8.61 6.74
CA GLY A 173 -13.24 8.67 8.16
C GLY A 173 -12.16 7.66 8.57
N ALA A 174 -11.65 6.86 7.64
CA ALA A 174 -10.68 5.79 7.91
C ALA A 174 -9.44 6.28 8.69
N LEU A 175 -8.91 7.47 8.38
CA LEU A 175 -7.75 8.05 9.06
C LEU A 175 -8.00 8.49 10.51
N GLU A 176 -9.24 8.52 10.98
CA GLU A 176 -9.57 8.89 12.37
C GLU A 176 -9.42 7.73 13.35
N ASN A 177 -9.06 6.55 12.88
CA ASN A 177 -8.86 5.36 13.70
C ASN A 177 -7.46 5.32 14.35
N ASP A 178 -7.29 4.45 15.34
CA ASP A 178 -6.00 4.19 15.99
C ASP A 178 -5.18 3.14 15.21
N PHE A 179 -4.05 3.54 14.68
CA PHE A 179 -3.12 2.68 13.93
C PHE A 179 -1.98 2.11 14.79
N SER A 180 -1.98 2.30 16.09
CA SER A 180 -0.85 1.91 16.97
C SER A 180 -0.47 0.45 16.84
N LEU A 181 -1.45 -0.47 16.81
CA LEU A 181 -1.20 -1.89 16.62
C LEU A 181 -0.64 -2.19 15.23
N ILE A 182 -1.21 -1.58 14.19
CA ILE A 182 -0.80 -1.77 12.80
C ILE A 182 0.65 -1.38 12.59
N LYS A 183 1.10 -0.26 13.17
CA LYS A 183 2.49 0.21 13.10
C LYS A 183 3.49 -0.79 13.69
N THR A 184 3.09 -1.61 14.65
CA THR A 184 3.96 -2.65 15.21
C THR A 184 4.10 -3.86 14.29
N VAL A 185 3.06 -4.19 13.54
CA VAL A 185 3.02 -5.33 12.61
C VAL A 185 3.63 -4.96 11.26
N PHE A 186 3.32 -3.76 10.77
CA PHE A 186 3.77 -3.23 9.47
C PHE A 186 4.59 -1.95 9.66
N PRO A 187 5.82 -2.04 10.17
CA PRO A 187 6.61 -0.88 10.48
C PRO A 187 7.07 -0.15 9.22
N CYS A 188 6.92 1.18 9.23
CA CYS A 188 7.53 2.09 8.28
C CYS A 188 8.42 3.09 9.02
N THR A 189 9.65 3.27 8.55
CA THR A 189 10.55 4.31 9.08
C THR A 189 10.61 5.48 8.11
N ILE A 190 10.32 6.67 8.62
CA ILE A 190 10.36 7.94 7.86
C ILE A 190 11.59 8.75 8.30
N LYS A 191 12.40 9.20 7.35
CA LYS A 191 13.61 10.02 7.57
C LYS A 191 13.63 11.22 6.65
#